data_f55cf9d41dd9cb027f97d0cca4c85aba
#
_entry.id   f55cf9d41dd9cb027f97d0cca4c85aba
#
_cell.length_a   1.000
_cell.length_b   1.000
_cell.length_c   1.000
_cell.angle_alpha   90.00
_cell.angle_beta   90.00
_cell.angle_gamma   90.00
#
_symmetry.space_group_name_H-M   'P 1'
#
loop_
_entity.id
_entity.type
_entity.pdbx_description
1 polymer ?
#
loop_
_entity_poly.entity_id
_entity_poly.type
_entity_poly.pdbx_seq_one_letter_code
_entity_poly.pdbx_strand_id
1 'polypeptide(L)'
;MRLLVLSDLHVEFAPFQAVQGRQRIDQGVDVVILAGDIHVGTQGLVWARQTFPDKPIVYVSGNHELYDGHWRNTLDHMREQARIQDVHLLENDGVFVGGVQFLGTTLWTDFELFGAHTRDAAMAAAKRTMVDYRAIAIDSNPDTTATASTRCLQPMDTLERHRISRAWLDQALQQAFPARTVVITHHYPSFQSTAPMYQQDLGSAAFGSDLEHWMGRAALWVHGHTHSSFDYGLNGTRVVCNPRGYPLRRQGGFENPDFKAACWVDLDL
;
A
#
# COMPACT_ATOMS: atom_id res chain seq x y z
N MET A 1 -17.81 10.09 -8.18
CA MET A 1 -16.79 9.22 -8.80
C MET A 1 -16.78 7.89 -8.06
N ARG A 2 -16.87 6.77 -8.78
CA ARG A 2 -16.84 5.43 -8.16
C ARG A 2 -15.48 4.79 -8.28
N LEU A 3 -14.90 4.40 -7.15
CA LEU A 3 -13.59 3.75 -7.04
C LEU A 3 -13.77 2.26 -6.72
N LEU A 4 -12.97 1.39 -7.34
CA LEU A 4 -12.82 -0.01 -6.93
C LEU A 4 -11.54 -0.10 -6.10
N VAL A 5 -11.65 -0.54 -4.83
CA VAL A 5 -10.52 -0.60 -3.89
C VAL A 5 -10.11 -2.05 -3.65
N LEU A 6 -8.86 -2.37 -3.99
CA LEU A 6 -8.25 -3.69 -3.80
C LEU A 6 -6.83 -3.53 -3.25
N SER A 7 -6.41 -4.44 -2.37
CA SER A 7 -5.02 -4.57 -1.91
C SER A 7 -4.69 -6.02 -1.56
N ASP A 8 -3.43 -6.31 -1.34
CA ASP A 8 -2.92 -7.59 -0.83
C ASP A 8 -3.53 -8.80 -1.57
N LEU A 9 -3.61 -8.68 -2.90
CA LEU A 9 -4.19 -9.74 -3.74
C LEU A 9 -3.29 -10.96 -3.85
N HIS A 10 -1.97 -10.77 -3.72
CA HIS A 10 -0.97 -11.82 -3.74
C HIS A 10 -1.25 -12.85 -4.84
N VAL A 11 -1.39 -12.34 -6.08
CA VAL A 11 -1.76 -13.19 -7.23
C VAL A 11 -0.68 -14.19 -7.60
N GLU A 12 0.53 -14.02 -7.08
CA GLU A 12 1.63 -14.99 -7.15
C GLU A 12 1.32 -16.31 -6.41
N PHE A 13 0.45 -16.26 -5.39
CA PHE A 13 0.06 -17.45 -4.62
C PHE A 13 -1.29 -18.03 -5.06
N ALA A 14 -2.22 -17.17 -5.49
CA ALA A 14 -3.52 -17.60 -5.94
C ALA A 14 -4.11 -16.59 -6.94
N PRO A 15 -4.62 -17.05 -8.10
CA PRO A 15 -5.18 -16.14 -9.09
C PRO A 15 -6.36 -15.35 -8.55
N PHE A 16 -6.56 -14.14 -9.07
CA PHE A 16 -7.72 -13.32 -8.80
C PHE A 16 -8.45 -13.03 -10.12
N GLN A 17 -9.76 -13.17 -10.12
CA GLN A 17 -10.60 -12.88 -11.27
C GLN A 17 -11.49 -11.67 -10.99
N ALA A 18 -11.49 -10.69 -11.89
CA ALA A 18 -12.32 -9.49 -11.77
C ALA A 18 -13.78 -9.77 -12.20
N VAL A 19 -14.32 -10.91 -11.77
CA VAL A 19 -15.69 -11.35 -12.09
C VAL A 19 -16.33 -11.89 -10.82
N GLN A 20 -17.56 -11.44 -10.56
CA GLN A 20 -18.41 -11.98 -9.50
C GLN A 20 -19.71 -12.48 -10.14
N GLY A 21 -19.92 -13.79 -10.11
CA GLY A 21 -21.00 -14.44 -10.85
C GLY A 21 -20.84 -14.27 -12.38
N ARG A 22 -21.75 -13.51 -13.00
CA ARG A 22 -21.69 -13.22 -14.45
C ARG A 22 -21.28 -11.76 -14.76
N GLN A 23 -20.96 -10.97 -13.76
CA GLN A 23 -20.66 -9.55 -13.91
C GLN A 23 -19.21 -9.24 -13.60
N ARG A 24 -18.64 -8.32 -14.34
CA ARG A 24 -17.33 -7.76 -14.02
C ARG A 24 -17.45 -6.80 -12.82
N ILE A 25 -16.50 -6.88 -11.88
CA ILE A 25 -16.48 -6.05 -10.68
C ILE A 25 -16.15 -4.58 -10.96
N ASP A 26 -15.57 -4.28 -12.12
CA ASP A 26 -15.23 -2.93 -12.57
C ASP A 26 -16.32 -2.27 -13.43
N GLN A 27 -17.49 -2.90 -13.56
CA GLN A 27 -18.60 -2.30 -14.26
C GLN A 27 -19.14 -1.07 -13.51
N GLY A 28 -19.18 0.09 -14.19
CA GLY A 28 -19.58 1.36 -13.58
C GLY A 28 -18.55 1.98 -12.64
N VAL A 29 -17.32 1.46 -12.61
CA VAL A 29 -16.19 2.02 -11.88
C VAL A 29 -15.48 3.05 -12.76
N ASP A 30 -15.09 4.18 -12.16
CA ASP A 30 -14.34 5.24 -12.83
C ASP A 30 -12.84 5.04 -12.72
N VAL A 31 -12.34 4.56 -11.55
CA VAL A 31 -10.91 4.34 -11.27
C VAL A 31 -10.74 3.06 -10.43
N VAL A 32 -9.72 2.27 -10.76
CA VAL A 32 -9.27 1.12 -9.95
C VAL A 32 -8.10 1.55 -9.08
N ILE A 33 -8.18 1.32 -7.77
CA ILE A 33 -7.10 1.54 -6.80
C ILE A 33 -6.52 0.20 -6.37
N LEU A 34 -5.21 0.05 -6.53
CA LEU A 34 -4.42 -1.10 -6.09
C LEU A 34 -3.43 -0.63 -5.02
N ALA A 35 -3.75 -0.88 -3.76
CA ALA A 35 -2.99 -0.35 -2.62
C ALA A 35 -1.89 -1.29 -2.13
N GLY A 36 -1.11 -1.83 -3.06
CA GLY A 36 0.08 -2.65 -2.81
C GLY A 36 -0.18 -4.15 -2.61
N ASP A 37 0.89 -4.91 -2.66
CA ASP A 37 0.93 -6.37 -2.49
C ASP A 37 0.01 -7.11 -3.49
N ILE A 38 0.09 -6.68 -4.75
CA ILE A 38 -0.65 -7.32 -5.84
C ILE A 38 0.13 -8.53 -6.37
N HIS A 39 1.44 -8.37 -6.56
CA HIS A 39 2.35 -9.42 -7.03
C HIS A 39 3.81 -9.01 -6.77
N VAL A 40 4.75 -9.94 -6.81
CA VAL A 40 6.18 -9.64 -6.73
C VAL A 40 6.66 -8.91 -8.00
N GLY A 41 7.54 -7.95 -7.84
CA GLY A 41 8.20 -7.21 -8.91
C GLY A 41 7.21 -6.42 -9.79
N THR A 42 7.40 -6.52 -11.10
CA THR A 42 6.60 -5.77 -12.10
C THR A 42 5.34 -6.51 -12.54
N GLN A 43 5.14 -7.75 -12.11
CA GLN A 43 4.06 -8.63 -12.61
C GLN A 43 2.68 -8.10 -12.23
N GLY A 44 2.56 -7.43 -11.08
CA GLY A 44 1.32 -6.79 -10.64
C GLY A 44 0.80 -5.74 -11.61
N LEU A 45 1.71 -4.97 -12.24
CA LEU A 45 1.35 -3.94 -13.23
C LEU A 45 0.82 -4.56 -14.53
N VAL A 46 1.47 -5.63 -14.99
CA VAL A 46 1.03 -6.40 -16.18
C VAL A 46 -0.35 -7.01 -15.92
N TRP A 47 -0.49 -7.68 -14.78
CA TRP A 47 -1.75 -8.28 -14.35
C TRP A 47 -2.87 -7.23 -14.24
N ALA A 48 -2.57 -6.06 -13.66
CA ALA A 48 -3.54 -4.99 -13.47
C ALA A 48 -4.14 -4.53 -14.81
N ARG A 49 -3.29 -4.26 -15.82
CA ARG A 49 -3.77 -3.84 -17.15
C ARG A 49 -4.54 -4.95 -17.87
N GLN A 50 -4.07 -6.20 -17.79
CA GLN A 50 -4.78 -7.34 -18.38
C GLN A 50 -6.15 -7.57 -17.73
N THR A 51 -6.24 -7.32 -16.42
CA THR A 51 -7.46 -7.51 -15.64
C THR A 51 -8.45 -6.37 -15.84
N PHE A 52 -7.99 -5.13 -15.96
CA PHE A 52 -8.79 -3.91 -16.09
C PHE A 52 -8.38 -3.12 -17.35
N PRO A 53 -8.62 -3.64 -18.57
CA PRO A 53 -8.04 -3.10 -19.80
C PRO A 53 -8.48 -1.66 -20.12
N ASP A 54 -9.72 -1.29 -19.73
CA ASP A 54 -10.34 -0.03 -20.12
C ASP A 54 -10.44 0.97 -18.95
N LYS A 55 -9.81 0.70 -17.81
CA LYS A 55 -9.93 1.54 -16.61
C LYS A 55 -8.66 2.33 -16.33
N PRO A 56 -8.76 3.58 -15.89
CA PRO A 56 -7.67 4.23 -15.16
C PRO A 56 -7.31 3.41 -13.94
N ILE A 57 -6.02 3.13 -13.75
CA ILE A 57 -5.50 2.34 -12.62
C ILE A 57 -4.52 3.21 -11.86
N VAL A 58 -4.74 3.35 -10.55
CA VAL A 58 -3.79 3.97 -9.63
C VAL A 58 -3.22 2.87 -8.74
N TYR A 59 -1.91 2.74 -8.74
CA TYR A 59 -1.17 1.66 -8.10
C TYR A 59 -0.15 2.24 -7.12
N VAL A 60 -0.09 1.70 -5.92
CA VAL A 60 0.97 1.94 -4.94
C VAL A 60 1.69 0.63 -4.69
N SER A 61 3.02 0.64 -4.64
CA SER A 61 3.80 -0.55 -4.25
C SER A 61 3.56 -0.92 -2.80
N GLY A 62 3.42 -2.20 -2.52
CA GLY A 62 3.60 -2.73 -1.16
C GLY A 62 5.03 -3.21 -0.92
N ASN A 63 5.23 -3.98 0.13
CA ASN A 63 6.53 -4.60 0.41
C ASN A 63 6.79 -5.83 -0.47
N HIS A 64 5.75 -6.58 -0.87
CA HIS A 64 5.89 -7.78 -1.70
C HIS A 64 6.39 -7.47 -3.11
N GLU A 65 6.06 -6.32 -3.68
CA GLU A 65 6.61 -5.91 -4.95
C GLU A 65 8.15 -5.84 -4.94
N LEU A 66 8.77 -5.65 -3.77
CA LEU A 66 10.21 -5.56 -3.60
C LEU A 66 10.88 -6.89 -3.26
N TYR A 67 10.12 -7.96 -2.98
CA TYR A 67 10.67 -9.25 -2.56
C TYR A 67 11.52 -9.89 -3.67
N ASP A 68 12.59 -10.57 -3.22
CA ASP A 68 13.59 -11.23 -4.06
C ASP A 68 14.29 -10.28 -5.06
N GLY A 69 14.16 -8.96 -4.81
CA GLY A 69 14.70 -7.89 -5.63
C GLY A 69 15.61 -6.92 -4.88
N HIS A 70 16.23 -6.04 -5.66
CA HIS A 70 16.97 -4.90 -5.12
C HIS A 70 16.06 -3.66 -5.15
N TRP A 71 15.86 -3.00 -4.00
CA TRP A 71 14.91 -1.90 -3.80
C TRP A 71 14.86 -0.89 -4.95
N ARG A 72 16.00 -0.25 -5.23
CA ARG A 72 16.10 0.78 -6.28
C ARG A 72 15.77 0.21 -7.66
N ASN A 73 16.44 -0.89 -8.02
CA ASN A 73 16.27 -1.50 -9.34
C ASN A 73 14.82 -1.95 -9.57
N THR A 74 14.19 -2.55 -8.56
CA THR A 74 12.80 -3.00 -8.65
C THR A 74 11.86 -1.82 -8.87
N LEU A 75 12.01 -0.73 -8.10
CA LEU A 75 11.18 0.47 -8.29
C LEU A 75 11.40 1.12 -9.66
N ASP A 76 12.63 1.15 -10.16
CA ASP A 76 12.93 1.71 -11.48
C ASP A 76 12.33 0.86 -12.60
N HIS A 77 12.39 -0.47 -12.49
CA HIS A 77 11.70 -1.38 -13.41
C HIS A 77 10.18 -1.26 -13.30
N MET A 78 9.62 -1.08 -12.10
CA MET A 78 8.19 -0.86 -11.91
C MET A 78 7.74 0.46 -12.57
N ARG A 79 8.49 1.54 -12.46
CA ARG A 79 8.19 2.82 -13.14
C ARG A 79 8.16 2.66 -14.64
N GLU A 80 9.16 1.96 -15.20
CA GLU A 80 9.19 1.67 -16.64
C GLU A 80 8.00 0.81 -17.07
N GLN A 81 7.73 -0.26 -16.34
CA GLN A 81 6.61 -1.15 -16.64
C GLN A 81 5.26 -0.44 -16.49
N ALA A 82 5.11 0.43 -15.51
CA ALA A 82 3.89 1.23 -15.31
C ALA A 82 3.60 2.12 -16.52
N ARG A 83 4.64 2.77 -17.10
CA ARG A 83 4.49 3.54 -18.34
C ARG A 83 4.07 2.68 -19.53
N ILE A 84 4.65 1.48 -19.68
CA ILE A 84 4.32 0.54 -20.75
C ILE A 84 2.86 0.08 -20.62
N GLN A 85 2.40 -0.16 -19.39
CA GLN A 85 1.07 -0.66 -19.09
C GLN A 85 0.01 0.44 -18.94
N ASP A 86 0.39 1.72 -19.09
CA ASP A 86 -0.51 2.87 -18.85
C ASP A 86 -1.17 2.79 -17.45
N VAL A 87 -0.37 2.54 -16.41
CA VAL A 87 -0.77 2.48 -15.00
C VAL A 87 -0.11 3.63 -14.25
N HIS A 88 -0.85 4.36 -13.44
CA HIS A 88 -0.33 5.41 -12.57
C HIS A 88 0.29 4.75 -11.32
N LEU A 89 1.59 4.44 -11.37
CA LEU A 89 2.35 3.97 -10.21
C LEU A 89 2.78 5.18 -9.40
N LEU A 90 2.33 5.26 -8.15
CA LEU A 90 2.63 6.37 -7.25
C LEU A 90 3.59 5.90 -6.13
N GLU A 91 4.74 6.53 -6.07
CA GLU A 91 5.71 6.38 -4.95
C GLU A 91 6.29 7.76 -4.64
N ASN A 92 5.75 8.40 -3.61
CA ASN A 92 5.91 9.82 -3.32
C ASN A 92 5.52 10.68 -4.53
N ASP A 93 4.37 10.40 -5.11
CA ASP A 93 3.89 11.04 -6.34
C ASP A 93 2.37 11.19 -6.32
N GLY A 94 1.83 12.02 -7.21
CA GLY A 94 0.40 12.26 -7.33
C GLY A 94 -0.06 12.41 -8.77
N VAL A 95 -1.32 12.06 -9.01
CA VAL A 95 -1.96 12.17 -10.32
C VAL A 95 -3.38 12.73 -10.19
N PHE A 96 -3.83 13.45 -11.21
CA PHE A 96 -5.23 13.86 -11.35
C PHE A 96 -5.94 12.95 -12.33
N VAL A 97 -7.04 12.32 -11.88
CA VAL A 97 -7.93 11.54 -12.73
C VAL A 97 -9.37 11.99 -12.49
N GLY A 98 -10.05 12.42 -13.54
CA GLY A 98 -11.45 12.85 -13.46
C GLY A 98 -11.71 14.01 -12.47
N GLY A 99 -10.72 14.89 -12.26
CA GLY A 99 -10.81 16.03 -11.33
C GLY A 99 -10.57 15.70 -9.86
N VAL A 100 -10.17 14.47 -9.56
CA VAL A 100 -9.73 14.01 -8.23
C VAL A 100 -8.22 13.87 -8.23
N GLN A 101 -7.58 14.36 -7.18
CA GLN A 101 -6.15 14.18 -6.91
C GLN A 101 -5.92 12.88 -6.13
N PHE A 102 -5.08 12.01 -6.66
CA PHE A 102 -4.60 10.80 -5.99
C PHE A 102 -3.15 11.03 -5.57
N LEU A 103 -2.86 10.89 -4.28
CA LEU A 103 -1.53 10.98 -3.69
C LEU A 103 -1.12 9.61 -3.20
N GLY A 104 0.03 9.09 -3.62
CA GLY A 104 0.39 7.71 -3.33
C GLY A 104 1.84 7.49 -2.89
N THR A 105 2.03 6.55 -1.96
CA THR A 105 3.34 6.08 -1.49
C THR A 105 3.21 4.74 -0.77
N THR A 106 4.25 3.90 -0.79
CA THR A 106 4.32 2.71 0.08
C THR A 106 4.22 3.11 1.56
N LEU A 107 4.72 4.29 1.93
CA LEU A 107 4.76 4.92 3.24
C LEU A 107 5.77 4.28 4.20
N TRP A 108 5.77 2.94 4.36
CA TRP A 108 6.50 2.25 5.42
C TRP A 108 6.06 2.74 6.80
N THR A 109 6.92 2.67 7.84
CA THR A 109 6.52 2.99 9.21
C THR A 109 7.63 3.66 10.00
N ASP A 110 7.26 4.43 11.03
CA ASP A 110 8.17 5.02 12.02
C ASP A 110 8.44 4.10 13.22
N PHE A 111 7.75 2.95 13.30
CA PHE A 111 7.77 2.04 14.45
C PHE A 111 7.30 2.69 15.77
N GLU A 112 6.57 3.80 15.69
CA GLU A 112 6.11 4.57 16.85
C GLU A 112 4.61 4.40 17.16
N LEU A 113 3.96 3.41 16.58
CA LEU A 113 2.54 3.15 16.76
C LEU A 113 2.10 3.06 18.24
N PHE A 114 3.02 2.61 19.11
CA PHE A 114 2.83 2.53 20.57
C PHE A 114 3.62 3.62 21.32
N GLY A 115 4.04 4.66 20.63
CA GLY A 115 4.83 5.77 21.15
C GLY A 115 6.34 5.62 20.91
N ALA A 116 7.04 6.75 20.82
CA ALA A 116 8.46 6.83 20.46
C ALA A 116 9.39 6.01 21.37
N HIS A 117 9.00 5.80 22.62
CA HIS A 117 9.79 5.03 23.61
C HIS A 117 9.82 3.52 23.28
N THR A 118 8.91 3.02 22.42
CA THR A 118 8.86 1.60 22.02
C THR A 118 9.58 1.32 20.71
N ARG A 119 10.03 2.34 19.98
CA ARG A 119 10.57 2.24 18.61
C ARG A 119 11.63 1.15 18.47
N ASP A 120 12.67 1.16 19.33
CA ASP A 120 13.78 0.21 19.21
C ASP A 120 13.32 -1.22 19.44
N ALA A 121 12.40 -1.44 20.38
CA ALA A 121 11.82 -2.75 20.64
C ALA A 121 10.92 -3.21 19.46
N ALA A 122 10.14 -2.31 18.88
CA ALA A 122 9.32 -2.56 17.70
C ALA A 122 10.17 -2.89 16.47
N MET A 123 11.26 -2.14 16.22
CA MET A 123 12.22 -2.44 15.15
C MET A 123 12.87 -3.80 15.32
N ALA A 124 13.24 -4.16 16.56
CA ALA A 124 13.80 -5.47 16.87
C ALA A 124 12.78 -6.60 16.69
N ALA A 125 11.51 -6.38 17.02
CA ALA A 125 10.42 -7.32 16.76
C ALA A 125 10.21 -7.49 15.26
N ALA A 126 10.05 -6.40 14.51
CA ALA A 126 9.89 -6.39 13.06
C ALA A 126 11.02 -7.14 12.33
N LYS A 127 12.28 -6.88 12.71
CA LYS A 127 13.44 -7.56 12.12
C LYS A 127 13.39 -9.08 12.29
N ARG A 128 12.80 -9.58 13.38
CA ARG A 128 12.68 -11.04 13.63
C ARG A 128 11.53 -11.67 12.87
N THR A 129 10.42 -10.95 12.70
CA THR A 129 9.15 -11.51 12.21
C THR A 129 8.89 -11.21 10.74
N MET A 130 9.22 -9.99 10.26
CA MET A 130 8.95 -9.58 8.88
C MET A 130 9.93 -10.22 7.89
N VAL A 131 9.38 -10.70 6.79
CA VAL A 131 10.15 -11.29 5.67
C VAL A 131 10.96 -10.21 4.94
N ASP A 132 10.51 -8.97 4.93
CA ASP A 132 11.12 -7.80 4.29
C ASP A 132 12.62 -7.71 4.54
N TYR A 133 13.03 -7.90 5.80
CA TYR A 133 14.43 -7.77 6.24
C TYR A 133 15.33 -8.96 5.86
N ARG A 134 14.78 -9.90 5.09
CA ARG A 134 15.49 -11.07 4.54
C ARG A 134 15.34 -11.18 3.03
N ALA A 135 14.22 -10.69 2.49
CA ALA A 135 13.85 -10.85 1.08
C ALA A 135 14.17 -9.62 0.22
N ILE A 136 14.41 -8.44 0.82
CA ILE A 136 14.67 -7.22 0.06
C ILE A 136 16.16 -6.87 0.18
N ALA A 137 16.82 -6.68 -0.97
CA ALA A 137 18.21 -6.21 -1.03
C ALA A 137 18.26 -4.68 -1.21
N ILE A 138 19.28 -4.04 -0.63
CA ILE A 138 19.55 -2.62 -0.74
C ILE A 138 21.06 -2.37 -0.88
N ASP A 139 21.48 -1.24 -1.46
CA ASP A 139 22.88 -0.84 -1.52
C ASP A 139 23.48 -0.71 -0.12
N SER A 140 24.66 -1.27 0.11
CA SER A 140 25.35 -1.15 1.41
C SER A 140 25.81 0.28 1.69
N ASN A 141 26.11 1.05 0.62
CA ASN A 141 26.45 2.47 0.68
C ASN A 141 25.75 3.20 -0.47
N PRO A 142 24.66 3.96 -0.18
CA PRO A 142 23.88 4.65 -1.20
C PRO A 142 24.64 5.80 -1.92
N ASP A 143 25.74 6.28 -1.34
CA ASP A 143 26.50 7.42 -1.85
C ASP A 143 27.62 7.03 -2.84
N THR A 144 27.84 5.74 -3.07
CA THR A 144 28.88 5.27 -4.00
C THR A 144 28.28 4.75 -5.30
N THR A 145 28.79 5.29 -6.43
CA THR A 145 28.50 4.79 -7.79
C THR A 145 29.40 3.60 -8.22
N ALA A 146 30.36 3.22 -7.38
CA ALA A 146 31.19 2.04 -7.58
C ALA A 146 30.38 0.77 -7.30
N THR A 147 30.72 -0.37 -7.88
CA THR A 147 30.11 -1.69 -7.70
C THR A 147 29.69 -1.91 -6.25
N ALA A 148 28.49 -1.45 -5.93
CA ALA A 148 27.99 -1.41 -4.56
C ALA A 148 27.74 -2.83 -4.09
N SER A 149 28.35 -3.20 -2.96
CA SER A 149 27.95 -4.40 -2.26
C SER A 149 26.50 -4.22 -1.80
N THR A 150 25.70 -5.26 -1.95
CA THR A 150 24.32 -5.28 -1.48
C THR A 150 24.24 -5.92 -0.10
N ARG A 151 23.25 -5.49 0.69
CA ARG A 151 22.87 -6.11 1.95
C ARG A 151 21.35 -6.27 2.04
N CYS A 152 20.88 -7.09 2.97
CA CYS A 152 19.47 -7.13 3.28
C CYS A 152 19.01 -5.81 3.91
N LEU A 153 17.76 -5.44 3.60
CA LEU A 153 17.04 -4.32 4.20
C LEU A 153 17.09 -4.40 5.74
N GLN A 154 17.08 -3.25 6.39
CA GLN A 154 17.03 -3.15 7.86
C GLN A 154 15.87 -2.23 8.27
N PRO A 155 15.33 -2.35 9.49
CA PRO A 155 14.27 -1.46 9.97
C PRO A 155 14.65 0.03 9.93
N MET A 156 15.93 0.36 10.07
CA MET A 156 16.40 1.75 9.94
C MET A 156 16.23 2.28 8.51
N ASP A 157 16.38 1.43 7.50
CA ASP A 157 16.20 1.82 6.10
C ASP A 157 14.73 2.14 5.81
N THR A 158 13.80 1.33 6.33
CA THR A 158 12.36 1.57 6.19
C THR A 158 11.91 2.80 6.97
N LEU A 159 12.45 3.03 8.17
CA LEU A 159 12.23 4.27 8.93
C LEU A 159 12.65 5.51 8.13
N GLU A 160 13.81 5.46 7.46
CA GLU A 160 14.28 6.59 6.65
C GLU A 160 13.35 6.82 5.44
N ARG A 161 12.90 5.75 4.80
CA ARG A 161 11.90 5.86 3.71
C ARG A 161 10.59 6.43 4.20
N HIS A 162 10.11 6.01 5.37
CA HIS A 162 8.93 6.61 6.00
C HIS A 162 9.09 8.12 6.19
N ARG A 163 10.22 8.57 6.72
CA ARG A 163 10.48 10.00 6.93
C ARG A 163 10.42 10.81 5.63
N ILE A 164 11.00 10.26 4.55
CA ILE A 164 10.95 10.89 3.22
C ILE A 164 9.51 10.96 2.71
N SER A 165 8.79 9.83 2.76
CA SER A 165 7.40 9.75 2.30
C SER A 165 6.48 10.63 3.12
N ARG A 166 6.67 10.67 4.44
CA ARG A 166 5.91 11.52 5.34
C ARG A 166 6.13 13.01 5.04
N ALA A 167 7.38 13.43 4.82
CA ALA A 167 7.69 14.82 4.49
C ALA A 167 7.05 15.25 3.16
N TRP A 168 7.14 14.38 2.15
CA TRP A 168 6.50 14.61 0.85
C TRP A 168 4.97 14.69 0.98
N LEU A 169 4.34 13.73 1.67
CA LEU A 169 2.89 13.67 1.82
C LEU A 169 2.35 14.87 2.62
N ASP A 170 3.05 15.31 3.67
CA ASP A 170 2.67 16.52 4.42
C ASP A 170 2.65 17.75 3.50
N GLN A 171 3.69 17.92 2.67
CA GLN A 171 3.74 19.03 1.72
C GLN A 171 2.63 18.92 0.66
N ALA A 172 2.35 17.74 0.14
CA ALA A 172 1.31 17.52 -0.85
C ALA A 172 -0.09 17.81 -0.27
N LEU A 173 -0.36 17.37 0.96
CA LEU A 173 -1.62 17.60 1.65
C LEU A 173 -1.85 19.07 2.04
N GLN A 174 -0.80 19.86 2.24
CA GLN A 174 -0.93 21.31 2.47
C GLN A 174 -1.45 22.06 1.24
N GLN A 175 -1.20 21.53 0.05
CA GLN A 175 -1.60 22.12 -1.23
C GLN A 175 -2.87 21.47 -1.81
N ALA A 176 -3.35 20.41 -1.19
CA ALA A 176 -4.47 19.63 -1.67
C ALA A 176 -5.82 20.30 -1.37
N PHE A 177 -6.82 20.00 -2.19
CA PHE A 177 -8.21 20.32 -1.91
C PHE A 177 -8.89 19.10 -1.26
N PRO A 178 -9.16 19.11 0.07
CA PRO A 178 -9.53 17.91 0.81
C PRO A 178 -10.67 17.10 0.20
N ALA A 179 -11.76 17.77 -0.21
CA ALA A 179 -12.95 17.11 -0.76
C ALA A 179 -12.69 16.37 -2.09
N ARG A 180 -11.57 16.63 -2.76
CA ARG A 180 -11.18 16.02 -4.04
C ARG A 180 -9.82 15.34 -3.98
N THR A 181 -9.38 14.96 -2.79
CA THR A 181 -8.11 14.28 -2.57
C THR A 181 -8.33 12.90 -2.00
N VAL A 182 -7.67 11.93 -2.61
CA VAL A 182 -7.58 10.53 -2.16
C VAL A 182 -6.11 10.24 -1.85
N VAL A 183 -5.82 9.81 -0.64
CA VAL A 183 -4.50 9.29 -0.26
C VAL A 183 -4.51 7.77 -0.37
N ILE A 184 -3.46 7.20 -0.94
CA ILE A 184 -3.28 5.76 -1.08
C ILE A 184 -1.92 5.41 -0.49
N THR A 185 -1.92 4.59 0.55
CA THR A 185 -0.68 4.05 1.12
C THR A 185 -0.76 2.54 1.21
N HIS A 186 0.39 1.85 1.28
CA HIS A 186 0.33 0.44 1.61
C HIS A 186 0.23 0.24 3.13
N HIS A 187 1.12 0.86 3.90
CA HIS A 187 1.07 0.84 5.36
C HIS A 187 -0.03 1.77 5.90
N TYR A 188 -0.67 1.39 7.00
CA TYR A 188 -1.83 2.12 7.52
C TYR A 188 -1.48 3.40 8.30
N PRO A 189 -2.40 4.40 8.31
CA PRO A 189 -2.14 5.72 8.91
C PRO A 189 -2.67 5.88 10.36
N SER A 190 -3.29 4.87 10.94
CA SER A 190 -3.97 5.00 12.23
C SER A 190 -4.00 3.68 12.98
N PHE A 191 -3.84 3.74 14.30
CA PHE A 191 -4.00 2.59 15.19
C PHE A 191 -5.36 1.89 15.05
N GLN A 192 -6.41 2.60 14.61
CA GLN A 192 -7.73 2.01 14.36
C GLN A 192 -7.72 0.94 13.26
N SER A 193 -6.70 0.92 12.40
CA SER A 193 -6.47 -0.14 11.40
C SER A 193 -5.65 -1.32 11.92
N THR A 194 -5.42 -1.39 13.23
CA THR A 194 -4.79 -2.56 13.88
C THR A 194 -5.90 -3.52 14.33
N ALA A 195 -5.90 -4.75 13.79
CA ALA A 195 -6.90 -5.76 14.19
C ALA A 195 -6.82 -6.05 15.69
N PRO A 196 -7.96 -6.27 16.38
CA PRO A 196 -8.01 -6.39 17.85
C PRO A 196 -7.01 -7.38 18.45
N MET A 197 -6.77 -8.49 17.75
CA MET A 197 -5.83 -9.54 18.19
C MET A 197 -4.36 -9.09 18.19
N TYR A 198 -4.02 -8.01 17.47
CA TYR A 198 -2.66 -7.50 17.31
C TYR A 198 -2.41 -6.15 18.02
N GLN A 199 -3.42 -5.59 18.69
CA GLN A 199 -3.32 -4.27 19.34
C GLN A 199 -2.31 -4.19 20.51
N GLN A 200 -1.86 -5.35 21.02
CA GLN A 200 -0.83 -5.42 22.06
C GLN A 200 0.49 -5.98 21.55
N ASP A 201 0.61 -6.30 20.27
CA ASP A 201 1.83 -6.83 19.67
C ASP A 201 2.70 -5.68 19.14
N LEU A 202 3.92 -5.54 19.66
CA LEU A 202 4.88 -4.54 19.18
C LEU A 202 5.22 -4.70 17.69
N GLY A 203 5.08 -5.90 17.13
CA GLY A 203 5.23 -6.16 15.70
C GLY A 203 4.26 -5.35 14.84
N SER A 204 3.09 -4.97 15.38
CA SER A 204 2.10 -4.15 14.68
C SER A 204 2.63 -2.77 14.29
N ALA A 205 3.65 -2.26 14.97
CA ALA A 205 4.31 -1.02 14.60
C ALA A 205 5.12 -1.11 13.28
N ALA A 206 5.28 -2.31 12.71
CA ALA A 206 5.81 -2.51 11.37
C ALA A 206 4.73 -2.40 10.27
N PHE A 207 3.46 -2.28 10.64
CA PHE A 207 2.34 -2.25 9.69
C PHE A 207 1.76 -0.86 9.46
N GLY A 208 2.03 0.10 10.34
CA GLY A 208 1.54 1.45 10.20
C GLY A 208 2.09 2.42 11.24
N SER A 209 1.67 3.66 11.12
CA SER A 209 2.08 4.79 11.95
C SER A 209 0.88 5.61 12.40
N ASP A 210 1.03 6.42 13.44
CA ASP A 210 0.01 7.37 13.86
C ASP A 210 0.14 8.68 13.05
N LEU A 211 -0.71 8.80 12.03
CA LEU A 211 -0.84 9.99 11.19
C LEU A 211 -2.23 10.63 11.32
N GLU A 212 -2.95 10.37 12.40
CA GLU A 212 -4.32 10.85 12.60
C GLU A 212 -4.44 12.37 12.57
N HIS A 213 -3.36 13.10 12.86
CA HIS A 213 -3.30 14.56 12.75
C HIS A 213 -3.43 15.10 11.30
N TRP A 214 -3.35 14.24 10.30
CA TRP A 214 -3.61 14.59 8.89
C TRP A 214 -5.05 14.32 8.44
N MET A 215 -5.84 13.62 9.24
CA MET A 215 -7.23 13.35 8.93
C MET A 215 -8.02 14.65 8.81
N GLY A 216 -8.90 14.73 7.81
CA GLY A 216 -9.57 15.95 7.36
C GLY A 216 -8.88 16.68 6.20
N ARG A 217 -7.63 16.28 5.84
CA ARG A 217 -6.92 16.85 4.68
C ARG A 217 -7.16 16.08 3.37
N ALA A 218 -7.87 14.97 3.43
CA ALA A 218 -8.31 14.18 2.28
C ALA A 218 -9.72 13.63 2.53
N ALA A 219 -10.51 13.44 1.48
CA ALA A 219 -11.83 12.82 1.59
C ALA A 219 -11.74 11.33 1.89
N LEU A 220 -10.75 10.66 1.30
CA LEU A 220 -10.55 9.22 1.41
C LEU A 220 -9.07 8.89 1.65
N TRP A 221 -8.81 7.94 2.52
CA TRP A 221 -7.52 7.29 2.68
C TRP A 221 -7.67 5.78 2.46
N VAL A 222 -6.99 5.24 1.47
CA VAL A 222 -6.97 3.81 1.17
C VAL A 222 -5.65 3.21 1.61
N HIS A 223 -5.67 2.04 2.24
CA HIS A 223 -4.45 1.32 2.58
C HIS A 223 -4.62 -0.21 2.45
N GLY A 224 -3.52 -0.95 2.65
CA GLY A 224 -3.43 -2.40 2.65
C GLY A 224 -2.68 -2.94 3.87
N HIS A 225 -1.86 -3.96 3.63
CA HIS A 225 -0.85 -4.57 4.49
C HIS A 225 -1.36 -5.38 5.70
N THR A 226 -2.47 -5.02 6.29
CA THR A 226 -2.95 -5.60 7.57
C THR A 226 -3.70 -6.93 7.41
N HIS A 227 -4.04 -7.36 6.21
CA HIS A 227 -4.88 -8.52 5.90
C HIS A 227 -6.20 -8.58 6.70
N SER A 228 -6.69 -7.42 7.12
CA SER A 228 -8.00 -7.24 7.77
C SER A 228 -8.73 -6.07 7.14
N SER A 229 -10.05 -6.20 6.91
CA SER A 229 -10.84 -5.14 6.30
C SER A 229 -11.19 -4.06 7.31
N PHE A 230 -11.08 -2.79 6.88
CA PHE A 230 -11.48 -1.62 7.67
C PHE A 230 -12.26 -0.63 6.81
N ASP A 231 -13.26 0.01 7.40
CA ASP A 231 -14.03 1.10 6.80
C ASP A 231 -14.58 1.97 7.93
N TYR A 232 -13.93 3.10 8.18
CA TYR A 232 -14.30 4.01 9.26
C TYR A 232 -14.07 5.47 8.87
N GLY A 233 -14.76 6.38 9.58
CA GLY A 233 -14.55 7.83 9.45
C GLY A 233 -13.71 8.37 10.59
N LEU A 234 -12.73 9.24 10.29
CA LEU A 234 -11.89 9.89 11.28
C LEU A 234 -11.64 11.35 10.87
N ASN A 235 -12.10 12.29 11.67
CA ASN A 235 -11.91 13.75 11.48
C ASN A 235 -12.23 14.25 10.06
N GLY A 236 -13.25 13.67 9.38
CA GLY A 236 -13.67 14.08 8.05
C GLY A 236 -12.99 13.30 6.90
N THR A 237 -12.07 12.40 7.19
CA THR A 237 -11.51 11.45 6.22
C THR A 237 -12.15 10.08 6.42
N ARG A 238 -12.63 9.44 5.35
CA ARG A 238 -12.98 8.01 5.37
C ARG A 238 -11.72 7.19 5.14
N VAL A 239 -11.47 6.18 5.98
CA VAL A 239 -10.34 5.25 5.83
C VAL A 239 -10.88 3.90 5.40
N VAL A 240 -10.34 3.35 4.30
CA VAL A 240 -10.79 2.07 3.72
C VAL A 240 -9.60 1.16 3.49
N CYS A 241 -9.73 -0.09 3.94
CA CYS A 241 -8.78 -1.17 3.68
C CYS A 241 -9.55 -2.42 3.26
N ASN A 242 -9.20 -2.98 2.10
CA ASN A 242 -9.88 -4.17 1.55
C ASN A 242 -8.86 -5.17 1.00
N PRO A 243 -8.04 -5.77 1.87
CA PRO A 243 -7.03 -6.74 1.50
C PRO A 243 -7.64 -8.13 1.32
N ARG A 244 -7.11 -8.93 0.37
CA ARG A 244 -7.49 -10.35 0.27
C ARG A 244 -6.72 -11.22 1.26
N GLY A 245 -5.45 -10.95 1.44
CA GLY A 245 -4.53 -11.76 2.23
C GLY A 245 -4.12 -13.06 1.54
N TYR A 246 -3.31 -13.87 2.25
CA TYR A 246 -2.80 -15.13 1.71
C TYR A 246 -3.86 -16.22 1.63
N PRO A 247 -3.72 -17.16 0.66
CA PRO A 247 -4.60 -18.33 0.61
C PRO A 247 -4.35 -19.28 1.78
N LEU A 248 -5.42 -19.74 2.40
CA LEU A 248 -5.39 -20.72 3.50
C LEU A 248 -5.26 -22.15 2.95
N ARG A 249 -4.05 -22.74 3.02
CA ARG A 249 -3.71 -24.02 2.41
C ARG A 249 -4.56 -25.21 2.88
N ARG A 250 -5.02 -25.22 4.15
CA ARG A 250 -5.73 -26.35 4.75
C ARG A 250 -7.24 -26.17 4.81
N GLN A 251 -7.73 -24.95 4.85
CA GLN A 251 -9.15 -24.65 5.09
C GLN A 251 -9.86 -24.15 3.83
N GLY A 252 -9.10 -23.81 2.79
CA GLY A 252 -9.61 -23.09 1.63
C GLY A 252 -9.94 -21.62 1.99
N GLY A 253 -10.11 -20.77 0.97
CA GLY A 253 -10.33 -19.33 1.17
C GLY A 253 -9.03 -18.57 1.44
N PHE A 254 -9.16 -17.41 2.05
CA PHE A 254 -8.08 -16.44 2.28
C PHE A 254 -8.07 -16.00 3.75
N GLU A 255 -6.95 -15.38 4.18
CA GLU A 255 -6.79 -14.91 5.57
C GLU A 255 -7.88 -13.91 5.96
N ASN A 256 -8.28 -13.03 5.04
CA ASN A 256 -9.34 -12.07 5.29
C ASN A 256 -10.71 -12.60 4.83
N PRO A 257 -11.58 -13.04 5.74
CA PRO A 257 -12.92 -13.51 5.41
C PRO A 257 -13.85 -12.36 4.96
N ASP A 258 -13.52 -11.11 5.29
CA ASP A 258 -14.32 -9.92 4.99
C ASP A 258 -13.93 -9.26 3.67
N PHE A 259 -13.00 -9.85 2.92
CA PHE A 259 -12.59 -9.34 1.60
C PHE A 259 -13.77 -9.26 0.64
N LYS A 260 -13.91 -8.11 -0.02
CA LYS A 260 -14.94 -7.87 -1.04
C LYS A 260 -14.29 -7.68 -2.39
N ALA A 261 -14.46 -8.63 -3.31
CA ALA A 261 -13.93 -8.50 -4.68
C ALA A 261 -14.47 -7.24 -5.39
N ALA A 262 -15.69 -6.83 -5.08
CA ALA A 262 -16.35 -5.61 -5.59
C ALA A 262 -16.47 -4.55 -4.47
N CYS A 263 -15.35 -4.15 -3.88
CA CYS A 263 -15.31 -3.07 -2.89
C CYS A 263 -15.39 -1.70 -3.59
N TRP A 264 -16.60 -1.19 -3.71
CA TRP A 264 -16.84 0.10 -4.33
C TRP A 264 -16.93 1.21 -3.28
N VAL A 265 -16.25 2.31 -3.57
CA VAL A 265 -16.27 3.55 -2.76
C VAL A 265 -16.71 4.68 -3.66
N ASP A 266 -17.83 5.30 -3.34
CA ASP A 266 -18.30 6.48 -4.04
C ASP A 266 -17.75 7.75 -3.36
N LEU A 267 -17.18 8.66 -4.16
CA LEU A 267 -16.79 10.01 -3.74
C LEU A 267 -17.85 10.99 -4.25
N ASP A 268 -18.39 11.78 -3.34
CA ASP A 268 -19.24 12.92 -3.65
C ASP A 268 -18.36 14.09 -4.12
N LEU A 269 -18.50 14.51 -5.38
CA LEU A 269 -17.64 15.52 -6.03
C LEU A 269 -18.37 16.84 -6.23
#